data_a2cb1e6b9b39d08e6da03dc291ab87c8
#
_entry.id   a2cb1e6b9b39d08e6da03dc291ab87c8
#
_cell.length_a   1.000
_cell.length_b   1.000
_cell.length_c   1.000
_cell.angle_alpha   90.00
_cell.angle_beta   90.00
_cell.angle_gamma   90.00
#
_symmetry.space_group_name_H-M   'P 1'
#
loop_
_entity.id
_entity.type
_entity.pdbx_description
1 polymer ?
#
loop_
_entity_poly.entity_id
_entity_poly.type
_entity_poly.pdbx_seq_one_letter_code
_entity_poly.pdbx_strand_id
1 'polypeptide(L)' 'MAGAYDDRDGVIWMDGKLVDWRDAKVHVLTHGLHYGSSVFEGERAYNGKIFKSREHSKRLLKSGEYMDIPIPYTVD' A
#
# COMPACT_ATOMS: atom_id res chain seq x y z
N MET A 1 15.24 -11.55 13.34
CA MET A 1 14.29 -10.83 12.61
C MET A 1 13.30 -11.73 11.97
N ALA A 2 12.13 -11.47 12.35
CA ALA A 2 11.06 -12.30 11.95
C ALA A 2 11.05 -12.47 10.46
N GLY A 3 11.33 -13.68 10.14
CA GLY A 3 11.35 -14.15 8.83
C GLY A 3 11.22 -13.03 7.87
N ALA A 4 12.22 -12.65 7.41
CA ALA A 4 12.32 -11.60 6.47
C ALA A 4 11.09 -11.54 5.59
N TYR A 5 10.19 -10.63 5.88
CA TYR A 5 9.03 -10.41 5.03
C TYR A 5 9.43 -10.03 3.61
N ASP A 6 10.66 -9.57 3.43
CA ASP A 6 11.21 -9.25 2.12
C ASP A 6 11.69 -10.48 1.34
N ASP A 7 11.75 -11.65 1.98
CA ASP A 7 12.24 -12.88 1.35
C ASP A 7 11.11 -13.88 1.17
N ARG A 8 10.19 -13.58 0.27
CA ARG A 8 9.03 -14.42 -0.02
C ARG A 8 8.80 -14.53 -1.52
N ASP A 9 8.01 -15.53 -1.90
CA ASP A 9 7.55 -15.66 -3.28
C ASP A 9 6.22 -14.94 -3.45
N GLY A 10 5.93 -14.53 -4.67
CA GLY A 10 4.69 -13.85 -5.00
C GLY A 10 4.95 -12.56 -5.73
N VAL A 11 3.89 -11.78 -5.90
CA VAL A 11 3.96 -10.50 -6.59
C VAL A 11 3.28 -9.42 -5.78
N ILE A 12 3.74 -8.19 -5.99
CA ILE A 12 3.17 -7.00 -5.34
C ILE A 12 2.84 -5.99 -6.43
N TRP A 13 1.64 -5.41 -6.37
CA TRP A 13 1.31 -4.30 -7.24
C TRP A 13 2.00 -3.05 -6.68
N MET A 14 2.89 -2.49 -7.45
CA MET A 14 3.69 -1.36 -7.02
C MET A 14 3.77 -0.34 -8.14
N ASP A 15 3.24 0.84 -7.89
CA ASP A 15 3.31 1.98 -8.80
C ASP A 15 2.83 1.63 -10.22
N GLY A 16 1.70 0.96 -10.31
CA GLY A 16 1.07 0.63 -11.60
C GLY A 16 1.52 -0.66 -12.23
N LYS A 17 2.40 -1.43 -11.60
CA LYS A 17 2.92 -2.69 -12.14
C LYS A 17 2.93 -3.78 -11.10
N LEU A 18 2.88 -5.03 -11.58
CA LEU A 18 3.16 -6.18 -10.73
C LEU A 18 4.66 -6.44 -10.76
N VAL A 19 5.27 -6.47 -9.59
CA VAL A 19 6.69 -6.79 -9.44
C VAL A 19 6.85 -8.00 -8.55
N ASP A 20 7.96 -8.72 -8.70
CA ASP A 20 8.24 -9.85 -7.85
C ASP A 20 8.41 -9.36 -6.41
N TRP A 21 7.98 -10.20 -5.47
CA TRP A 21 8.00 -9.86 -4.04
C TRP A 21 9.34 -9.29 -3.61
N ARG A 22 10.44 -9.94 -4.00
CA ARG A 22 11.79 -9.54 -3.59
C ARG A 22 12.29 -8.27 -4.26
N ASP A 23 11.62 -7.84 -5.32
CA ASP A 23 12.01 -6.64 -6.07
C ASP A 23 11.17 -5.41 -5.69
N ALA A 24 10.18 -5.55 -4.83
CA ALA A 24 9.35 -4.43 -4.39
C ALA A 24 10.12 -3.60 -3.33
N LYS A 25 11.02 -2.78 -3.83
CA LYS A 25 11.92 -1.97 -2.99
C LYS A 25 11.71 -0.49 -3.26
N VAL A 26 12.04 0.33 -2.27
CA VAL A 26 11.96 1.78 -2.40
C VAL A 26 13.29 2.41 -2.02
N HIS A 27 13.55 3.57 -2.57
CA HIS A 27 14.76 4.32 -2.24
C HIS A 27 14.67 4.89 -0.82
N VAL A 28 15.79 5.01 -0.15
CA VAL A 28 15.86 5.54 1.20
C VAL A 28 15.33 6.98 1.28
N LEU A 29 15.36 7.72 0.19
CA LEU A 29 14.84 9.09 0.11
C LEU A 29 13.35 9.15 -0.22
N THR A 30 12.67 8.00 -0.34
CA THR A 30 11.23 7.97 -0.53
C THR A 30 10.56 8.81 0.56
N HIS A 31 9.64 9.69 0.15
CA HIS A 31 9.08 10.70 1.03
C HIS A 31 8.51 10.14 2.33
N GLY A 32 7.71 9.08 2.25
CA GLY A 32 7.13 8.46 3.42
C GLY A 32 8.18 7.89 4.38
N LEU A 33 9.28 7.40 3.84
CA LEU A 33 10.34 6.82 4.65
C LEU A 33 11.25 7.90 5.25
N HIS A 34 11.65 8.85 4.42
CA HIS A 34 12.63 9.87 4.81
C HIS A 34 12.00 11.01 5.62
N TYR A 35 10.81 11.45 5.23
CA TYR A 35 10.12 12.57 5.87
C TYR A 35 8.92 12.16 6.73
N GLY A 36 8.51 10.92 6.65
CA GLY A 36 7.43 10.41 7.48
C GLY A 36 6.02 10.73 7.00
N SER A 37 5.87 11.42 5.87
CA SER A 37 4.55 11.77 5.36
C SER A 37 4.02 10.69 4.43
N SER A 38 3.08 9.90 4.92
CA SER A 38 2.47 8.83 4.14
C SER A 38 1.12 8.46 4.74
N VAL A 39 0.34 7.71 3.99
CA VAL A 39 -0.94 7.17 4.46
C VAL A 39 -1.01 5.69 4.06
N PHE A 40 -1.74 4.91 4.85
CA PHE A 40 -1.91 3.50 4.54
C PHE A 40 -3.24 2.98 5.05
N GLU A 41 -3.66 1.81 4.55
CA GLU A 41 -4.78 1.06 5.04
C GLU A 41 -4.38 -0.40 5.15
N GLY A 42 -4.85 -1.06 6.20
CA GLY A 42 -4.69 -2.49 6.36
C GLY A 42 -6.02 -3.18 6.12
N GLU A 43 -6.06 -4.15 5.23
CA GLU A 43 -7.26 -4.88 4.89
C GLU A 43 -7.06 -6.36 5.16
N ARG A 44 -8.17 -7.07 5.38
CA ARG A 44 -8.16 -8.52 5.59
C ARG A 44 -9.03 -9.21 4.56
N ALA A 45 -8.61 -10.39 4.14
CA ALA A 45 -9.37 -11.21 3.22
C ALA A 45 -9.97 -12.41 3.96
N TYR A 46 -11.24 -12.68 3.70
CA TYR A 46 -11.96 -13.82 4.26
C TYR A 46 -12.64 -14.56 3.12
N ASN A 47 -12.44 -15.87 3.06
CA ASN A 47 -13.08 -16.71 2.03
C ASN A 47 -12.91 -16.14 0.61
N GLY A 48 -11.71 -15.65 0.30
CA GLY A 48 -11.41 -15.11 -1.02
C GLY A 48 -11.92 -13.71 -1.29
N LYS A 49 -12.47 -13.04 -0.28
CA LYS A 49 -12.97 -11.67 -0.44
C LYS A 49 -12.29 -10.74 0.56
N ILE A 50 -12.03 -9.52 0.13
CA ILE A 50 -11.48 -8.51 1.01
C ILE A 50 -12.61 -7.89 1.82
N PHE A 51 -12.47 -7.93 3.15
CA PHE A 51 -13.48 -7.42 4.06
C PHE A 51 -13.52 -5.90 4.01
N LYS A 52 -14.70 -5.35 3.69
CA LYS A 52 -14.93 -3.90 3.65
C LYS A 52 -13.94 -3.14 2.76
N SER A 53 -13.59 -3.72 1.61
CA SER A 53 -12.63 -3.11 0.69
C SER A 53 -13.03 -1.69 0.31
N ARG A 54 -14.30 -1.47 -0.01
CA ARG A 54 -14.76 -0.15 -0.46
C ARG A 54 -14.63 0.90 0.65
N GLU A 55 -14.95 0.54 1.89
CA GLU A 55 -14.82 1.44 3.04
C GLU A 55 -13.36 1.79 3.30
N HIS A 56 -12.46 0.81 3.18
CA HIS A 56 -11.02 1.05 3.33
C HIS A 56 -10.52 1.97 2.23
N SER A 57 -10.94 1.76 0.99
CA SER A 57 -10.52 2.60 -0.12
C SER A 57 -10.99 4.04 0.05
N LYS A 58 -12.23 4.24 0.49
CA LYS A 58 -12.75 5.58 0.77
C LYS A 58 -11.95 6.26 1.87
N ARG A 59 -11.62 5.54 2.92
CA ARG A 59 -10.84 6.09 4.03
C ARG A 59 -9.42 6.43 3.59
N LEU A 60 -8.82 5.61 2.74
CA LEU A 60 -7.49 5.89 2.21
C LEU A 60 -7.47 7.22 1.44
N LEU A 61 -8.46 7.43 0.56
CA LEU A 61 -8.56 8.68 -0.19
C LEU A 61 -8.72 9.86 0.76
N LYS A 62 -9.53 9.71 1.79
CA LYS A 62 -9.73 10.77 2.78
C LYS A 62 -8.46 11.05 3.56
N SER A 63 -7.72 10.01 3.94
CA SER A 63 -6.43 10.18 4.61
C SER A 63 -5.45 10.94 3.73
N GLY A 64 -5.45 10.66 2.43
CA GLY A 64 -4.62 11.40 1.48
C GLY A 64 -4.99 12.87 1.44
N GLU A 65 -6.28 13.18 1.46
CA GLU A 65 -6.74 14.59 1.51
C GLU A 65 -6.23 15.30 2.76
N TYR A 66 -6.34 14.67 3.93
CA TYR A 66 -5.88 15.25 5.18
C TYR A 66 -4.38 15.52 5.18
N MET A 67 -3.59 14.69 4.51
CA MET A 67 -2.14 14.84 4.45
C MET A 67 -1.69 15.66 3.24
N ASP A 68 -2.64 16.19 2.47
CA ASP A 68 -2.35 16.93 1.23
C ASP A 68 -1.56 16.08 0.23
N ILE A 69 -1.88 14.79 0.18
CA ILE A 69 -1.29 13.85 -0.76
C ILE A 69 -2.40 13.39 -1.71
N PRO A 70 -2.52 13.99 -2.91
CA PRO A 70 -3.58 13.61 -3.83
C PRO A 70 -3.35 12.20 -4.37
N ILE A 71 -4.35 11.35 -4.27
CA ILE A 71 -4.30 9.99 -4.79
C ILE A 71 -4.93 9.99 -6.17
N PRO A 72 -4.19 9.59 -7.22
CA PRO A 72 -4.68 9.69 -8.62
C PRO A 72 -5.61 8.55 -9.02
N TYR A 73 -6.26 7.92 -8.08
CA TYR A 73 -7.17 6.80 -8.33
C TYR A 73 -8.51 7.05 -7.68
N THR A 74 -9.54 6.35 -8.15
CA THR A 74 -10.86 6.39 -7.55
C THR A 74 -11.09 5.13 -6.72
N VAL A 75 -12.19 5.09 -5.97
CA VAL A 75 -12.57 3.91 -5.19
C VAL A 75 -12.81 2.72 -6.12
N ASP A 76 -13.38 2.97 -7.26
CA ASP A 76 -13.60 1.95 -8.28
C ASP A 76 -12.36 1.87 -9.18
#